data_0cbcd18ea73b5639cf6b68687ff14dc5
#
_entry.id   0cbcd18ea73b5639cf6b68687ff14dc5
#
_cell.length_a   1.000
_cell.length_b   1.000
_cell.length_c   1.000
_cell.angle_alpha   90.00
_cell.angle_beta   90.00
_cell.angle_gamma   90.00
#
_symmetry.space_group_name_H-M   'P 1'
#
loop_
_entity.id
_entity.type
_entity.pdbx_description
1 polymer ?
#
loop_
_entity_poly.entity_id
_entity_poly.type
_entity_poly.pdbx_seq_one_letter_code
_entity_poly.pdbx_strand_id
1 'polypeptide(L)'
;EAAAAALEAAQDKNLALSTRVAGIYTYAQIAKGKGVSALLDLGKEPAVREFAFRALTDRLATVDQVPTDPFVEGLKDQSVRVQAVSAVSLGRLGRPEVANSLLQVAVPSSFVAPAKGKEGPHDVPNSALIVPHLAVKALVRLNAVNPAVGFLSTESPDLALWALRYMHDPRAVDGLIAAYGKTKDQKLKEKILVTLARLYKKEADYDASWWWGTRPDSHGPYYKAIDWASSPVIEKFLVAEGAKAGSAKKPYFADLNEKFRMEIAAFDVAEPKALAEKQPAEKKVDLEKIKNQKGQVGKTSIEEVMIALRKVKGDPTKGKALFNKQGCHACHSINKGEAMKGPFMGQIGGIMNREQIAESILRPNASISQGFSTVLVTTKDKKNFMGFVTQETASKLVLRDIAGNVNTINKSNVASRKEMPTSMMPAGLANSLTMEEFASLVSFLERQK
;
A
#
# COMPACT_ATOMS: atom_id res chain seq x y z
N GLU A 1 41.76 10.71 24.23
CA GLU A 1 42.13 9.27 24.34
C GLU A 1 41.11 8.34 23.68
N ALA A 2 39.83 8.27 24.12
CA ALA A 2 38.85 7.35 23.59
C ALA A 2 38.56 7.52 22.09
N ALA A 3 38.53 8.76 21.57
CA ALA A 3 38.37 9.00 20.15
C ALA A 3 39.60 8.52 19.34
N ALA A 4 40.80 8.70 19.83
CA ALA A 4 42.01 8.24 19.18
C ALA A 4 42.06 6.72 19.13
N ALA A 5 41.78 6.02 20.25
CA ALA A 5 41.74 4.56 20.29
C ALA A 5 40.66 3.99 19.34
N ALA A 6 39.48 4.63 19.24
CA ALA A 6 38.44 4.21 18.31
C ALA A 6 38.86 4.40 16.83
N LEU A 7 39.57 5.48 16.51
CA LEU A 7 40.11 5.72 15.18
C LEU A 7 41.21 4.73 14.83
N GLU A 8 42.13 4.45 15.74
CA GLU A 8 43.19 3.44 15.59
C GLU A 8 42.57 2.06 15.28
N ALA A 9 41.56 1.64 16.06
CA ALA A 9 40.84 0.40 15.79
C ALA A 9 40.16 0.39 14.42
N ALA A 10 39.63 1.52 13.97
CA ALA A 10 39.02 1.62 12.63
C ALA A 10 40.04 1.51 11.49
N GLN A 11 41.28 1.98 11.71
CA GLN A 11 42.37 2.02 10.72
C GLN A 11 43.17 0.72 10.67
N ASP A 12 43.21 -0.04 11.75
CA ASP A 12 44.02 -1.29 11.82
C ASP A 12 43.40 -2.39 10.94
N LYS A 13 44.08 -2.65 9.81
CA LYS A 13 43.66 -3.67 8.82
C LYS A 13 43.79 -5.11 9.32
N ASN A 14 44.53 -5.36 10.41
CA ASN A 14 44.65 -6.66 11.01
C ASN A 14 43.48 -7.07 11.89
N LEU A 15 42.64 -6.08 12.29
CA LEU A 15 41.44 -6.34 13.06
C LEU A 15 40.29 -6.84 12.19
N ALA A 16 39.41 -7.64 12.79
CA ALA A 16 38.18 -8.08 12.13
C ALA A 16 37.33 -6.90 11.68
N LEU A 17 36.66 -7.04 10.54
CA LEU A 17 35.82 -5.97 9.98
C LEU A 17 34.78 -5.42 10.99
N SER A 18 34.17 -6.30 11.79
CA SER A 18 33.23 -5.91 12.84
C SER A 18 33.84 -4.97 13.88
N THR A 19 35.08 -5.23 14.28
CA THR A 19 35.82 -4.39 15.24
C THR A 19 36.15 -3.03 14.61
N ARG A 20 36.59 -3.01 13.36
CA ARG A 20 36.86 -1.78 12.61
C ARG A 20 35.59 -0.93 12.44
N VAL A 21 34.46 -1.55 12.12
CA VAL A 21 33.15 -0.89 12.00
C VAL A 21 32.69 -0.31 13.33
N ALA A 22 32.87 -1.04 14.44
CA ALA A 22 32.61 -0.52 15.77
C ALA A 22 33.48 0.73 16.08
N GLY A 23 34.76 0.66 15.71
CA GLY A 23 35.68 1.80 15.79
C GLY A 23 35.20 3.03 15.02
N ILE A 24 34.76 2.85 13.75
CA ILE A 24 34.21 3.92 12.91
C ILE A 24 33.04 4.63 13.60
N TYR A 25 32.02 3.88 14.04
CA TYR A 25 30.84 4.49 14.66
C TYR A 25 31.12 5.09 16.03
N THR A 26 31.98 4.47 16.82
CA THR A 26 32.42 5.02 18.11
C THR A 26 33.17 6.34 17.90
N TYR A 27 34.12 6.37 16.96
CA TYR A 27 34.83 7.58 16.60
C TYR A 27 33.89 8.69 16.14
N ALA A 28 32.97 8.39 15.22
CA ALA A 28 32.00 9.35 14.71
C ALA A 28 31.11 9.96 15.82
N GLN A 29 30.75 9.15 16.83
CA GLN A 29 29.97 9.61 17.97
C GLN A 29 30.73 10.57 18.87
N ILE A 30 32.01 10.30 19.13
CA ILE A 30 32.85 11.09 20.02
C ILE A 30 33.35 12.37 19.32
N ALA A 31 33.91 12.22 18.10
CA ALA A 31 34.55 13.31 17.36
C ALA A 31 33.55 14.30 16.76
N LYS A 32 32.32 13.83 16.43
CA LYS A 32 31.28 14.63 15.78
C LYS A 32 31.83 15.31 14.50
N GLY A 33 31.56 16.62 14.31
CA GLY A 33 32.04 17.38 13.15
C GLY A 33 33.56 17.40 13.00
N LYS A 34 34.34 17.31 14.08
CA LYS A 34 35.82 17.27 14.04
C LYS A 34 36.34 15.94 13.42
N GLY A 35 35.51 14.91 13.34
CA GLY A 35 35.87 13.61 12.77
C GLY A 35 35.71 13.51 11.25
N VAL A 36 35.19 14.51 10.55
CA VAL A 36 34.86 14.44 9.12
C VAL A 36 36.08 14.05 8.27
N SER A 37 37.22 14.71 8.46
CA SER A 37 38.44 14.40 7.68
C SER A 37 38.89 12.96 7.81
N ALA A 38 38.98 12.43 9.04
CA ALA A 38 39.41 11.05 9.27
C ALA A 38 38.38 10.02 8.71
N LEU A 39 37.09 10.31 8.78
CA LEU A 39 36.05 9.46 8.19
C LEU A 39 36.10 9.50 6.66
N LEU A 40 36.44 10.64 6.04
CA LEU A 40 36.67 10.74 4.59
C LEU A 40 37.87 9.90 4.17
N ASP A 41 38.96 9.91 4.97
CA ASP A 41 40.13 9.07 4.69
C ASP A 41 39.81 7.58 4.81
N LEU A 42 39.06 7.17 5.81
CA LEU A 42 38.53 5.80 5.92
C LEU A 42 37.64 5.42 4.74
N GLY A 43 36.86 6.37 4.21
CA GLY A 43 36.03 6.20 3.02
C GLY A 43 36.81 5.89 1.74
N LYS A 44 38.12 6.15 1.68
CA LYS A 44 38.97 5.77 0.55
C LYS A 44 39.23 4.26 0.50
N GLU A 45 39.13 3.55 1.62
CA GLU A 45 39.36 2.12 1.71
C GLU A 45 38.06 1.34 1.38
N PRO A 46 38.04 0.47 0.34
CA PRO A 46 36.84 -0.26 -0.08
C PRO A 46 36.20 -1.09 1.01
N ALA A 47 37.00 -1.74 1.88
CA ALA A 47 36.52 -2.63 2.91
C ALA A 47 35.62 -1.95 3.96
N VAL A 48 35.85 -0.67 4.24
CA VAL A 48 35.13 0.10 5.26
C VAL A 48 34.38 1.32 4.72
N ARG A 49 34.49 1.59 3.40
CA ARG A 49 33.87 2.75 2.71
C ARG A 49 32.39 2.91 3.04
N GLU A 50 31.61 1.85 2.93
CA GLU A 50 30.18 1.88 3.23
C GLU A 50 29.91 2.43 4.64
N PHE A 51 30.65 1.98 5.62
CA PHE A 51 30.45 2.35 7.02
C PHE A 51 30.93 3.76 7.31
N ALA A 52 32.04 4.18 6.71
CA ALA A 52 32.55 5.54 6.82
C ALA A 52 31.57 6.55 6.18
N PHE A 53 31.04 6.25 5.00
CA PHE A 53 30.04 7.08 4.31
C PHE A 53 28.76 7.20 5.13
N ARG A 54 28.30 6.12 5.73
CA ARG A 54 27.15 6.15 6.62
C ARG A 54 27.41 7.01 7.83
N ALA A 55 28.55 6.83 8.50
CA ALA A 55 28.93 7.57 9.69
C ALA A 55 29.03 9.08 9.44
N LEU A 56 29.51 9.50 8.25
CA LEU A 56 29.59 10.91 7.83
C LEU A 56 28.23 11.62 7.79
N THR A 57 27.16 10.90 7.47
CA THR A 57 25.84 11.52 7.24
C THR A 57 24.72 11.05 8.17
N ASP A 58 25.01 10.19 9.14
CA ASP A 58 24.01 9.72 10.11
C ASP A 58 23.52 10.83 11.05
N ARG A 59 24.34 11.86 11.27
CA ARG A 59 23.99 13.01 12.11
C ARG A 59 23.73 14.24 11.26
N LEU A 60 22.48 14.64 11.10
CA LEU A 60 22.10 15.81 10.32
C LEU A 60 22.73 17.12 10.83
N ALA A 61 23.02 17.22 12.13
CA ALA A 61 23.63 18.41 12.71
C ALA A 61 25.09 18.69 12.25
N THR A 62 25.73 17.76 11.58
CA THR A 62 27.14 17.87 11.13
C THR A 62 27.32 17.75 9.62
N VAL A 63 26.23 17.55 8.87
CA VAL A 63 26.31 17.30 7.42
C VAL A 63 26.82 18.50 6.62
N ASP A 64 26.70 19.72 7.13
CA ASP A 64 27.16 20.94 6.44
C ASP A 64 28.67 20.94 6.18
N GLN A 65 29.43 20.22 7.00
CA GLN A 65 30.89 20.10 6.88
C GLN A 65 31.34 18.96 5.94
N VAL A 66 30.39 18.13 5.48
CA VAL A 66 30.68 16.95 4.67
C VAL A 66 30.60 17.29 3.20
N PRO A 67 31.63 17.02 2.37
CA PRO A 67 31.63 17.29 0.93
C PRO A 67 30.69 16.29 0.21
N THR A 68 30.20 16.68 -0.97
CA THR A 68 29.32 15.85 -1.80
C THR A 68 30.07 14.88 -2.71
N ASP A 69 31.27 15.26 -3.18
CA ASP A 69 32.01 14.55 -4.22
C ASP A 69 32.25 13.06 -3.94
N PRO A 70 32.66 12.64 -2.71
CA PRO A 70 32.84 11.23 -2.43
C PRO A 70 31.59 10.37 -2.63
N PHE A 71 30.41 10.95 -2.37
CA PHE A 71 29.13 10.25 -2.53
C PHE A 71 28.65 10.29 -3.98
N VAL A 72 28.95 11.35 -4.74
CA VAL A 72 28.70 11.37 -6.18
C VAL A 72 29.51 10.29 -6.89
N GLU A 73 30.79 10.13 -6.53
CA GLU A 73 31.61 9.04 -7.01
C GLU A 73 31.10 7.67 -6.53
N GLY A 74 30.66 7.61 -5.26
CA GLY A 74 30.09 6.42 -4.64
C GLY A 74 28.81 5.91 -5.30
N LEU A 75 28.06 6.73 -6.04
CA LEU A 75 26.92 6.25 -6.86
C LEU A 75 27.35 5.30 -7.98
N LYS A 76 28.62 5.33 -8.38
CA LYS A 76 29.22 4.50 -9.44
C LYS A 76 30.14 3.41 -8.88
N ASP A 77 30.18 3.23 -7.54
CA ASP A 77 31.02 2.21 -6.90
C ASP A 77 30.61 0.79 -7.35
N GLN A 78 31.57 -0.13 -7.35
CA GLN A 78 31.30 -1.53 -7.67
C GLN A 78 30.40 -2.22 -6.64
N SER A 79 30.42 -1.74 -5.39
CA SER A 79 29.55 -2.22 -4.32
C SER A 79 28.19 -1.54 -4.34
N VAL A 80 27.13 -2.30 -4.59
CA VAL A 80 25.73 -1.84 -4.51
C VAL A 80 25.42 -1.24 -3.13
N ARG A 81 26.09 -1.69 -2.06
CA ARG A 81 25.91 -1.16 -0.70
C ARG A 81 26.50 0.24 -0.58
N VAL A 82 27.66 0.50 -1.23
CA VAL A 82 28.25 1.84 -1.31
C VAL A 82 27.36 2.76 -2.15
N GLN A 83 26.85 2.29 -3.30
CA GLN A 83 25.90 3.05 -4.10
C GLN A 83 24.66 3.45 -3.28
N ALA A 84 24.10 2.49 -2.53
CA ALA A 84 22.92 2.70 -1.71
C ALA A 84 23.15 3.76 -0.61
N VAL A 85 24.24 3.63 0.15
CA VAL A 85 24.57 4.61 1.20
C VAL A 85 24.89 5.97 0.60
N SER A 86 25.50 6.03 -0.57
CA SER A 86 25.81 7.28 -1.27
C SER A 86 24.54 8.01 -1.67
N ALA A 87 23.56 7.33 -2.25
CA ALA A 87 22.28 7.92 -2.61
C ALA A 87 21.55 8.49 -1.36
N VAL A 88 21.53 7.74 -0.24
CA VAL A 88 20.97 8.21 1.03
C VAL A 88 21.71 9.44 1.54
N SER A 89 23.04 9.40 1.51
CA SER A 89 23.90 10.48 2.00
C SER A 89 23.68 11.78 1.22
N LEU A 90 23.64 11.71 -0.11
CA LEU A 90 23.36 12.88 -0.96
C LEU A 90 21.99 13.52 -0.63
N GLY A 91 20.98 12.70 -0.40
CA GLY A 91 19.68 13.20 0.07
C GLY A 91 19.73 13.87 1.47
N ARG A 92 20.58 13.34 2.37
CA ARG A 92 20.77 13.90 3.73
C ARG A 92 21.57 15.20 3.73
N LEU A 93 22.56 15.32 2.82
CA LEU A 93 23.35 16.53 2.64
C LEU A 93 22.51 17.72 2.18
N GLY A 94 21.37 17.46 1.51
CA GLY A 94 20.40 18.50 1.19
C GLY A 94 20.85 19.53 0.14
N ARG A 95 21.88 19.23 -0.67
CA ARG A 95 22.47 20.15 -1.65
C ARG A 95 21.88 19.92 -3.04
N PRO A 96 21.16 20.90 -3.63
CA PRO A 96 20.46 20.75 -4.90
C PRO A 96 21.34 20.40 -6.10
N GLU A 97 22.61 20.83 -6.08
CA GLU A 97 23.57 20.62 -7.19
C GLU A 97 23.83 19.16 -7.50
N VAL A 98 23.61 18.24 -6.56
CA VAL A 98 23.83 16.79 -6.76
C VAL A 98 22.68 16.11 -7.49
N ALA A 99 21.58 16.81 -7.76
CA ALA A 99 20.38 16.22 -8.37
C ALA A 99 20.66 15.56 -9.73
N ASN A 100 21.49 16.18 -10.56
CA ASN A 100 21.84 15.62 -11.87
C ASN A 100 22.62 14.30 -11.75
N SER A 101 23.49 14.16 -10.75
CA SER A 101 24.21 12.90 -10.51
C SER A 101 23.27 11.80 -10.04
N LEU A 102 22.30 12.12 -9.17
CA LEU A 102 21.26 11.17 -8.75
C LEU A 102 20.37 10.72 -9.92
N LEU A 103 20.01 11.63 -10.82
CA LEU A 103 19.18 11.35 -12.01
C LEU A 103 19.84 10.39 -13.00
N GLN A 104 21.16 10.23 -12.96
CA GLN A 104 21.90 9.28 -13.80
C GLN A 104 21.87 7.84 -13.26
N VAL A 105 21.34 7.61 -12.08
CA VAL A 105 21.19 6.24 -11.54
C VAL A 105 20.24 5.44 -12.42
N ALA A 106 20.72 4.31 -12.92
CA ALA A 106 19.97 3.48 -13.86
C ALA A 106 18.77 2.80 -13.17
N VAL A 107 17.63 2.79 -13.85
CA VAL A 107 16.47 1.97 -13.50
C VAL A 107 16.54 0.68 -14.32
N PRO A 108 16.53 -0.51 -13.72
CA PRO A 108 16.60 -1.77 -14.45
C PRO A 108 15.46 -1.91 -15.46
N SER A 109 15.79 -2.20 -16.72
CA SER A 109 14.81 -2.41 -17.79
C SER A 109 13.96 -3.67 -17.60
N SER A 110 14.42 -4.61 -16.79
CA SER A 110 13.72 -5.85 -16.46
C SER A 110 12.61 -5.68 -15.44
N PHE A 111 12.45 -4.48 -14.86
CA PHE A 111 11.33 -4.23 -13.95
C PHE A 111 10.05 -4.10 -14.76
N VAL A 112 9.28 -5.17 -14.76
CA VAL A 112 7.90 -5.20 -15.24
C VAL A 112 7.02 -5.29 -14.00
N ALA A 113 6.13 -4.30 -13.80
CA ALA A 113 5.16 -4.38 -12.73
C ALA A 113 4.31 -5.66 -12.91
N PRO A 114 3.96 -6.36 -11.82
CA PRO A 114 3.07 -7.52 -11.90
C PRO A 114 1.79 -7.16 -12.64
N ALA A 115 1.23 -8.12 -13.38
CA ALA A 115 -0.06 -7.94 -14.03
C ALA A 115 -1.15 -7.72 -12.96
N LYS A 116 -2.15 -6.89 -13.28
CA LYS A 116 -3.31 -6.63 -12.37
C LYS A 116 -3.90 -7.96 -11.87
N GLY A 117 -4.05 -8.09 -10.57
CA GLY A 117 -4.55 -9.30 -9.89
C GLY A 117 -3.51 -10.42 -9.67
N LYS A 118 -2.24 -10.18 -10.05
CA LYS A 118 -1.10 -11.06 -9.72
C LYS A 118 -0.13 -10.41 -8.73
N GLU A 119 -0.44 -9.22 -8.23
CA GLU A 119 0.28 -8.60 -7.15
C GLU A 119 0.06 -9.41 -5.88
N GLY A 120 1.06 -10.18 -5.48
CA GLY A 120 1.05 -10.91 -4.22
C GLY A 120 1.61 -10.04 -3.09
N PRO A 121 1.10 -10.15 -1.86
CA PRO A 121 1.68 -9.47 -0.71
C PRO A 121 3.10 -9.95 -0.39
N HIS A 122 3.58 -10.98 -1.07
CA HIS A 122 4.84 -11.67 -0.82
C HIS A 122 5.73 -11.79 -2.06
N ASP A 123 5.55 -10.91 -3.04
CA ASP A 123 6.47 -10.86 -4.18
C ASP A 123 7.90 -10.63 -3.67
N VAL A 124 8.83 -11.44 -4.18
CA VAL A 124 10.25 -11.30 -3.83
C VAL A 124 10.72 -9.91 -4.25
N PRO A 125 11.23 -9.08 -3.31
CA PRO A 125 11.70 -7.77 -3.65
C PRO A 125 12.81 -7.84 -4.71
N ASN A 126 12.69 -7.04 -5.77
CA ASN A 126 13.77 -6.91 -6.74
C ASN A 126 14.89 -6.03 -6.15
N SER A 127 15.97 -6.67 -5.71
CA SER A 127 17.12 -5.97 -5.10
C SER A 127 17.77 -4.93 -6.03
N ALA A 128 17.65 -5.09 -7.35
CA ALA A 128 18.15 -4.12 -8.31
C ALA A 128 17.43 -2.75 -8.24
N LEU A 129 16.25 -2.70 -7.62
CA LEU A 129 15.51 -1.44 -7.40
C LEU A 129 15.94 -0.67 -6.16
N ILE A 130 16.79 -1.23 -5.29
CA ILE A 130 17.17 -0.56 -4.04
C ILE A 130 17.86 0.78 -4.32
N VAL A 131 18.89 0.80 -5.13
CA VAL A 131 19.65 2.03 -5.41
C VAL A 131 18.79 3.08 -6.13
N PRO A 132 18.07 2.79 -7.23
CA PRO A 132 17.20 3.77 -7.86
C PRO A 132 16.07 4.24 -6.93
N HIS A 133 15.50 3.39 -6.09
CA HIS A 133 14.52 3.82 -5.08
C HIS A 133 15.10 4.83 -4.09
N LEU A 134 16.32 4.59 -3.61
CA LEU A 134 17.01 5.53 -2.71
C LEU A 134 17.36 6.84 -3.41
N ALA A 135 17.74 6.79 -4.68
CA ALA A 135 17.97 7.98 -5.50
C ALA A 135 16.67 8.80 -5.68
N VAL A 136 15.53 8.14 -5.93
CA VAL A 136 14.21 8.80 -5.96
C VAL A 136 13.91 9.48 -4.63
N LYS A 137 14.12 8.81 -3.50
CA LYS A 137 13.91 9.42 -2.16
C LYS A 137 14.81 10.62 -1.93
N ALA A 138 16.07 10.56 -2.38
CA ALA A 138 17.00 11.69 -2.31
C ALA A 138 16.52 12.87 -3.17
N LEU A 139 16.12 12.64 -4.42
CA LEU A 139 15.59 13.66 -5.33
C LEU A 139 14.33 14.34 -4.78
N VAL A 140 13.42 13.56 -4.20
CA VAL A 140 12.21 14.10 -3.55
C VAL A 140 12.60 14.97 -2.35
N ARG A 141 13.52 14.51 -1.51
CA ARG A 141 14.00 15.28 -0.35
C ARG A 141 14.68 16.60 -0.76
N LEU A 142 15.42 16.59 -1.87
CA LEU A 142 16.07 17.78 -2.46
C LEU A 142 15.07 18.71 -3.14
N ASN A 143 13.82 18.33 -3.29
CA ASN A 143 12.82 19.01 -4.13
C ASN A 143 13.35 19.30 -5.55
N ALA A 144 14.00 18.32 -6.16
CA ALA A 144 14.73 18.43 -7.42
C ALA A 144 13.79 18.46 -8.65
N VAL A 145 12.74 19.29 -8.61
CA VAL A 145 11.70 19.35 -9.65
C VAL A 145 12.27 19.76 -10.99
N ASN A 146 12.96 20.91 -11.06
CA ASN A 146 13.47 21.43 -12.32
C ASN A 146 14.53 20.51 -12.96
N PRO A 147 15.50 19.95 -12.23
CA PRO A 147 16.41 18.94 -12.77
C PRO A 147 15.66 17.71 -13.32
N ALA A 148 14.67 17.18 -12.57
CA ALA A 148 13.91 16.02 -13.02
C ALA A 148 13.07 16.31 -14.27
N VAL A 149 12.44 17.47 -14.35
CA VAL A 149 11.73 17.91 -15.58
C VAL A 149 12.69 18.04 -16.77
N GLY A 150 13.86 18.64 -16.56
CA GLY A 150 14.90 18.75 -17.60
C GLY A 150 15.36 17.38 -18.12
N PHE A 151 15.41 16.39 -17.21
CA PHE A 151 15.85 15.03 -17.54
C PHE A 151 14.84 14.23 -18.37
N LEU A 152 13.57 14.67 -18.48
CA LEU A 152 12.56 14.02 -19.32
C LEU A 152 12.89 14.00 -20.82
N SER A 153 13.78 14.88 -21.28
CA SER A 153 14.24 14.94 -22.68
C SER A 153 15.44 14.04 -22.98
N THR A 154 15.97 13.31 -22.01
CA THR A 154 17.09 12.39 -22.18
C THR A 154 16.63 11.01 -22.66
N GLU A 155 17.58 10.15 -23.03
CA GLU A 155 17.29 8.77 -23.45
C GLU A 155 16.76 7.88 -22.32
N SER A 156 16.99 8.24 -21.04
CA SER A 156 16.64 7.42 -19.89
C SER A 156 15.85 8.22 -18.84
N PRO A 157 14.62 8.65 -19.13
CA PRO A 157 13.82 9.51 -18.25
C PRO A 157 13.16 8.77 -17.08
N ASP A 158 13.34 7.45 -16.95
CA ASP A 158 12.55 6.62 -16.04
C ASP A 158 12.72 7.00 -14.57
N LEU A 159 13.93 7.31 -14.13
CA LEU A 159 14.17 7.73 -12.74
C LEU A 159 13.55 9.11 -12.47
N ALA A 160 13.64 10.02 -13.42
CA ALA A 160 13.03 11.34 -13.31
C ALA A 160 11.50 11.24 -13.20
N LEU A 161 10.86 10.44 -14.05
CA LEU A 161 9.43 10.17 -13.99
C LEU A 161 9.05 9.53 -12.64
N TRP A 162 9.86 8.60 -12.15
CA TRP A 162 9.62 7.96 -10.86
C TRP A 162 9.70 8.97 -9.71
N ALA A 163 10.70 9.85 -9.69
CA ALA A 163 10.83 10.91 -8.69
C ALA A 163 9.67 11.92 -8.76
N LEU A 164 9.32 12.38 -9.96
CA LEU A 164 8.22 13.34 -10.17
C LEU A 164 6.86 12.84 -9.66
N ARG A 165 6.60 11.53 -9.63
CA ARG A 165 5.37 10.95 -9.05
C ARG A 165 5.13 11.32 -7.59
N TYR A 166 6.15 11.74 -6.88
CA TYR A 166 6.09 12.09 -5.45
C TYR A 166 6.30 13.59 -5.19
N MET A 167 6.44 14.40 -6.24
CA MET A 167 6.68 15.84 -6.14
C MET A 167 5.41 16.60 -6.49
N HIS A 168 4.55 16.85 -5.49
CA HIS A 168 3.33 17.67 -5.66
C HIS A 168 3.70 19.16 -5.74
N ASP A 169 4.28 19.54 -6.85
CA ASP A 169 4.74 20.90 -7.16
C ASP A 169 4.16 21.32 -8.54
N PRO A 170 3.57 22.53 -8.68
CA PRO A 170 3.03 22.99 -9.95
C PRO A 170 4.05 22.91 -11.11
N ARG A 171 5.33 23.18 -10.84
CA ARG A 171 6.40 23.09 -11.84
C ARG A 171 6.57 21.67 -12.40
N ALA A 172 6.32 20.64 -11.58
CA ALA A 172 6.36 19.24 -12.04
C ALA A 172 5.21 18.98 -13.03
N VAL A 173 4.00 19.44 -12.72
CA VAL A 173 2.83 19.29 -13.58
C VAL A 173 3.01 20.01 -14.91
N ASP A 174 3.40 21.28 -14.87
CA ASP A 174 3.63 22.09 -16.07
C ASP A 174 4.75 21.48 -16.95
N GLY A 175 5.83 21.03 -16.31
CA GLY A 175 6.95 20.38 -16.99
C GLY A 175 6.56 19.05 -17.64
N LEU A 176 5.75 18.22 -16.98
CA LEU A 176 5.23 16.96 -17.54
C LEU A 176 4.30 17.21 -18.73
N ILE A 177 3.39 18.17 -18.63
CA ILE A 177 2.49 18.55 -19.72
C ILE A 177 3.27 19.09 -20.91
N ALA A 178 4.27 19.95 -20.68
CA ALA A 178 5.14 20.46 -21.73
C ALA A 178 5.95 19.35 -22.41
N ALA A 179 6.52 18.40 -21.62
CA ALA A 179 7.25 17.26 -22.16
C ALA A 179 6.35 16.34 -22.99
N TYR A 180 5.11 16.10 -22.55
CA TYR A 180 4.11 15.34 -23.31
C TYR A 180 3.85 15.96 -24.69
N GLY A 181 3.72 17.28 -24.76
CA GLY A 181 3.48 17.99 -26.01
C GLY A 181 4.67 17.95 -26.98
N LYS A 182 5.89 17.89 -26.46
CA LYS A 182 7.13 17.88 -27.26
C LYS A 182 7.54 16.50 -27.75
N THR A 183 7.30 15.45 -26.98
CA THR A 183 7.74 14.10 -27.35
C THR A 183 6.86 13.47 -28.42
N LYS A 184 7.49 12.72 -29.34
CA LYS A 184 6.81 11.81 -30.28
C LYS A 184 6.80 10.37 -29.80
N ASP A 185 7.55 10.04 -28.75
CA ASP A 185 7.61 8.70 -28.17
C ASP A 185 6.32 8.38 -27.41
N GLN A 186 5.56 7.43 -27.94
CA GLN A 186 4.29 7.02 -27.38
C GLN A 186 4.43 6.37 -25.98
N LYS A 187 5.54 5.64 -25.76
CA LYS A 187 5.79 5.02 -24.46
C LYS A 187 6.07 6.09 -23.39
N LEU A 188 6.83 7.12 -23.74
CA LEU A 188 7.09 8.26 -22.86
C LEU A 188 5.78 9.01 -22.56
N LYS A 189 4.94 9.24 -23.58
CA LYS A 189 3.61 9.85 -23.38
C LYS A 189 2.78 9.06 -22.36
N GLU A 190 2.70 7.74 -22.48
CA GLU A 190 1.96 6.90 -21.56
C GLU A 190 2.52 6.96 -20.12
N LYS A 191 3.86 6.94 -19.97
CA LYS A 191 4.52 7.12 -18.67
C LYS A 191 4.22 8.49 -18.05
N ILE A 192 4.16 9.54 -18.85
CA ILE A 192 3.80 10.88 -18.39
C ILE A 192 2.33 10.92 -17.93
N LEU A 193 1.39 10.34 -18.68
CA LEU A 193 -0.01 10.25 -18.26
C LEU A 193 -0.18 9.52 -16.92
N VAL A 194 0.51 8.40 -16.74
CA VAL A 194 0.55 7.67 -15.45
C VAL A 194 1.10 8.53 -14.32
N THR A 195 2.13 9.34 -14.61
CA THR A 195 2.76 10.23 -13.62
C THR A 195 1.81 11.36 -13.21
N LEU A 196 1.13 11.98 -14.18
CA LEU A 196 0.12 13.01 -13.94
C LEU A 196 -1.08 12.44 -13.17
N ALA A 197 -1.56 11.25 -13.56
CA ALA A 197 -2.65 10.58 -12.83
C ALA A 197 -2.27 10.32 -11.36
N ARG A 198 -1.01 9.92 -11.08
CA ARG A 198 -0.54 9.74 -9.70
C ARG A 198 -0.45 11.06 -8.92
N LEU A 199 -0.17 12.17 -9.60
CA LEU A 199 -0.07 13.51 -9.00
C LEU A 199 -1.44 14.17 -8.80
N TYR A 200 -2.53 13.62 -9.36
CA TYR A 200 -3.85 14.25 -9.31
C TYR A 200 -4.35 14.46 -7.87
N LYS A 201 -4.19 13.48 -7.01
CA LYS A 201 -4.49 13.60 -5.57
C LYS A 201 -3.20 13.67 -4.76
N LYS A 202 -3.21 14.52 -3.74
CA LYS A 202 -2.15 14.62 -2.73
C LYS A 202 -2.58 13.89 -1.47
N GLU A 203 -1.62 13.36 -0.74
CA GLU A 203 -1.82 12.85 0.61
C GLU A 203 -2.08 14.01 1.57
N ALA A 204 -3.14 13.91 2.37
CA ALA A 204 -3.43 14.88 3.42
C ALA A 204 -2.39 14.79 4.55
N ASP A 205 -2.12 15.90 5.20
CA ASP A 205 -1.32 15.91 6.42
C ASP A 205 -2.02 15.06 7.49
N TYR A 206 -1.24 14.30 8.24
CA TYR A 206 -1.77 13.45 9.31
C TYR A 206 -2.25 14.31 10.48
N ASP A 207 -3.53 14.25 10.77
CA ASP A 207 -4.21 14.99 11.83
C ASP A 207 -4.85 14.10 12.90
N ALA A 208 -4.45 12.83 12.97
CA ALA A 208 -5.01 11.79 13.81
C ALA A 208 -6.48 11.41 13.53
N SER A 209 -7.13 12.02 12.54
CA SER A 209 -8.50 11.68 12.16
C SER A 209 -8.60 10.51 11.18
N TRP A 210 -7.48 10.04 10.66
CA TRP A 210 -7.40 8.92 9.72
C TRP A 210 -6.20 8.06 10.03
N TRP A 211 -6.28 6.77 9.66
CA TRP A 211 -5.28 5.77 9.98
C TRP A 211 -4.48 5.35 8.74
N TRP A 212 -3.18 5.33 8.89
CA TRP A 212 -2.29 4.61 7.99
C TRP A 212 -2.37 3.12 8.29
N GLY A 213 -3.24 2.40 7.58
CA GLY A 213 -3.34 0.97 7.70
C GLY A 213 -2.72 0.27 6.50
N THR A 214 -1.95 -0.76 6.73
CA THR A 214 -1.70 -1.77 5.71
C THR A 214 -2.92 -2.66 5.62
N ARG A 215 -3.80 -2.42 4.63
CA ARG A 215 -4.80 -3.43 4.30
C ARG A 215 -4.12 -4.53 3.49
N PRO A 216 -4.44 -5.80 3.72
CA PRO A 216 -3.92 -6.90 2.92
C PRO A 216 -4.54 -6.98 1.51
N ASP A 217 -5.40 -6.04 1.14
CA ASP A 217 -5.99 -5.96 -0.18
C ASP A 217 -5.17 -5.06 -1.11
N SER A 218 -5.14 -5.36 -2.40
CA SER A 218 -4.36 -4.67 -3.43
C SER A 218 -4.94 -3.33 -3.90
N HIS A 219 -5.82 -2.69 -3.14
CA HIS A 219 -6.60 -1.52 -3.58
C HIS A 219 -5.90 -0.17 -3.35
N GLY A 220 -4.58 -0.11 -3.43
CA GLY A 220 -3.80 1.12 -3.54
C GLY A 220 -3.54 1.86 -2.22
N PRO A 221 -3.07 3.10 -2.31
CA PRO A 221 -2.52 3.78 -1.14
C PRO A 221 -3.58 4.06 -0.07
N TYR A 222 -3.24 3.74 1.17
CA TYR A 222 -4.10 3.90 2.35
C TYR A 222 -3.85 5.24 3.02
N TYR A 223 -4.03 6.31 2.28
CA TYR A 223 -3.94 7.66 2.81
C TYR A 223 -5.23 8.43 2.48
N LYS A 224 -5.53 9.42 3.27
CA LYS A 224 -6.59 10.39 2.97
C LYS A 224 -6.15 11.21 1.77
N ALA A 225 -6.76 10.97 0.62
CA ALA A 225 -6.48 11.71 -0.60
C ALA A 225 -7.25 13.03 -0.63
N ILE A 226 -6.56 14.12 -0.96
CA ILE A 226 -7.15 15.45 -1.11
C ILE A 226 -6.77 16.05 -2.47
N ASP A 227 -7.59 16.96 -2.95
CA ASP A 227 -7.24 17.82 -4.07
C ASP A 227 -6.20 18.86 -3.63
N TRP A 228 -5.39 19.30 -4.59
CA TRP A 228 -4.40 20.34 -4.38
C TRP A 228 -4.41 21.32 -5.57
N ALA A 229 -3.59 22.37 -5.51
CA ALA A 229 -3.63 23.48 -6.46
C ALA A 229 -3.58 23.07 -7.95
N SER A 230 -2.86 21.98 -8.30
CA SER A 230 -2.77 21.54 -9.69
C SER A 230 -3.75 20.41 -10.06
N SER A 231 -4.56 19.89 -9.14
CA SER A 231 -5.60 18.89 -9.47
C SER A 231 -6.47 19.32 -10.66
N PRO A 232 -7.03 20.56 -10.70
CA PRO A 232 -7.85 21.00 -11.84
C PRO A 232 -7.07 21.07 -13.16
N VAL A 233 -5.78 21.41 -13.11
CA VAL A 233 -4.92 21.48 -14.31
C VAL A 233 -4.71 20.09 -14.87
N ILE A 234 -4.41 19.11 -14.00
CA ILE A 234 -4.22 17.71 -14.37
C ILE A 234 -5.51 17.13 -14.94
N GLU A 235 -6.66 17.38 -14.29
CA GLU A 235 -7.96 16.91 -14.75
C GLU A 235 -8.26 17.42 -16.16
N LYS A 236 -8.17 18.73 -16.36
CA LYS A 236 -8.40 19.36 -17.66
C LYS A 236 -7.52 18.74 -18.75
N PHE A 237 -6.26 18.51 -18.44
CA PHE A 237 -5.32 17.91 -19.40
C PHE A 237 -5.68 16.45 -19.71
N LEU A 238 -5.90 15.62 -18.70
CA LEU A 238 -6.23 14.19 -18.88
C LEU A 238 -7.55 14.02 -19.63
N VAL A 239 -8.58 14.81 -19.32
CA VAL A 239 -9.89 14.78 -20.00
C VAL A 239 -9.73 15.16 -21.47
N ALA A 240 -8.95 16.20 -21.78
CA ALA A 240 -8.68 16.60 -23.16
C ALA A 240 -7.95 15.51 -23.95
N GLU A 241 -6.96 14.85 -23.35
CA GLU A 241 -6.22 13.76 -24.01
C GLU A 241 -7.09 12.50 -24.16
N GLY A 242 -7.94 12.20 -23.18
CA GLY A 242 -8.94 11.12 -23.27
C GLY A 242 -9.93 11.33 -24.41
N ALA A 243 -10.42 12.57 -24.59
CA ALA A 243 -11.31 12.92 -25.69
C ALA A 243 -10.64 12.78 -27.07
N LYS A 244 -9.37 13.22 -27.21
CA LYS A 244 -8.59 13.07 -28.44
C LYS A 244 -8.31 11.61 -28.80
N ALA A 245 -8.11 10.78 -27.79
CA ALA A 245 -7.75 9.37 -27.98
C ALA A 245 -8.93 8.50 -28.47
N GLY A 246 -10.16 9.00 -28.37
CA GLY A 246 -11.37 8.34 -28.85
C GLY A 246 -11.78 7.12 -28.04
N SER A 247 -12.77 6.37 -28.55
CA SER A 247 -13.39 5.24 -27.84
C SER A 247 -12.43 4.09 -27.55
N ALA A 248 -11.42 3.87 -28.38
CA ALA A 248 -10.46 2.78 -28.21
C ALA A 248 -9.59 2.89 -26.94
N LYS A 249 -9.33 4.10 -26.46
CA LYS A 249 -8.54 4.34 -25.24
C LYS A 249 -9.39 4.67 -24.00
N LYS A 250 -10.72 4.65 -24.10
CA LYS A 250 -11.59 4.82 -22.92
C LYS A 250 -11.25 3.86 -21.77
N PRO A 251 -11.03 2.54 -22.01
CA PRO A 251 -10.64 1.63 -20.93
C PRO A 251 -9.34 2.01 -20.23
N TYR A 252 -8.36 2.53 -20.97
CA TYR A 252 -7.08 2.96 -20.41
C TYR A 252 -7.26 4.14 -19.42
N PHE A 253 -8.03 5.16 -19.78
CA PHE A 253 -8.28 6.29 -18.89
C PHE A 253 -9.16 5.91 -17.69
N ALA A 254 -10.11 4.99 -17.88
CA ALA A 254 -10.90 4.42 -16.80
C ALA A 254 -10.03 3.63 -15.81
N ASP A 255 -9.08 2.83 -16.32
CA ASP A 255 -8.12 2.09 -15.49
C ASP A 255 -7.18 3.04 -14.69
N LEU A 256 -6.73 4.14 -15.31
CA LEU A 256 -5.99 5.18 -14.58
C LEU A 256 -6.86 5.84 -13.50
N ASN A 257 -8.13 6.13 -13.82
CA ASN A 257 -9.08 6.74 -12.88
C ASN A 257 -9.29 5.85 -11.65
N GLU A 258 -9.51 4.58 -11.86
CA GLU A 258 -9.65 3.56 -10.81
C GLU A 258 -8.36 3.39 -10.01
N LYS A 259 -7.23 3.15 -10.71
CA LYS A 259 -5.93 2.86 -10.11
C LYS A 259 -5.44 3.97 -9.18
N PHE A 260 -5.62 5.21 -9.59
CA PHE A 260 -5.16 6.37 -8.82
C PHE A 260 -6.29 7.06 -8.05
N ARG A 261 -7.49 6.48 -8.05
CA ARG A 261 -8.67 7.00 -7.33
C ARG A 261 -8.91 8.47 -7.62
N MET A 262 -8.79 8.84 -8.90
CA MET A 262 -8.91 10.24 -9.31
C MET A 262 -10.35 10.75 -9.20
N GLU A 263 -11.35 9.86 -9.42
CA GLU A 263 -12.77 10.19 -9.35
C GLU A 263 -13.20 11.24 -10.39
N ILE A 264 -12.52 11.24 -11.54
CA ILE A 264 -12.84 12.10 -12.67
C ILE A 264 -14.07 11.53 -13.38
N ALA A 265 -15.20 12.20 -13.27
CA ALA A 265 -16.48 11.73 -13.82
C ALA A 265 -16.45 11.46 -15.35
N ALA A 266 -15.63 12.21 -16.09
CA ALA A 266 -15.47 12.01 -17.53
C ALA A 266 -14.87 10.65 -17.92
N PHE A 267 -14.22 9.96 -16.97
CA PHE A 267 -13.63 8.64 -17.15
C PHE A 267 -14.45 7.52 -16.53
N ASP A 268 -15.56 7.85 -15.88
CA ASP A 268 -16.49 6.83 -15.43
C ASP A 268 -17.01 6.11 -16.68
N VAL A 269 -16.61 4.86 -16.82
CA VAL A 269 -17.26 3.96 -17.77
C VAL A 269 -18.69 3.85 -17.25
N ALA A 270 -19.67 4.32 -18.03
CA ALA A 270 -21.05 3.92 -17.76
C ALA A 270 -20.99 2.41 -17.56
N GLU A 271 -21.35 1.94 -16.35
CA GLU A 271 -21.36 0.52 -16.08
C GLU A 271 -22.02 -0.13 -17.30
N PRO A 272 -21.37 -1.10 -17.99
CA PRO A 272 -22.09 -1.90 -18.93
C PRO A 272 -23.29 -2.33 -18.12
N LYS A 273 -24.52 -1.96 -18.56
CA LYS A 273 -25.76 -2.48 -17.99
C LYS A 273 -25.44 -3.90 -17.64
N ALA A 274 -25.28 -4.18 -16.33
CA ALA A 274 -24.78 -5.43 -15.87
C ALA A 274 -25.47 -6.43 -16.74
N LEU A 275 -24.72 -7.14 -17.59
CA LEU A 275 -25.14 -8.44 -17.99
C LEU A 275 -25.35 -9.07 -16.62
N ALA A 276 -26.60 -9.00 -16.17
CA ALA A 276 -27.09 -9.88 -15.15
C ALA A 276 -26.79 -11.26 -15.74
N GLU A 277 -25.52 -11.70 -15.60
CA GLU A 277 -25.25 -13.09 -15.60
C GLU A 277 -26.26 -13.59 -14.62
N LYS A 278 -27.24 -14.30 -15.12
CA LYS A 278 -28.13 -15.12 -14.34
C LYS A 278 -27.19 -16.06 -13.59
N GLN A 279 -26.64 -15.55 -12.47
CA GLN A 279 -26.06 -16.43 -11.48
C GLN A 279 -27.19 -17.40 -11.18
N PRO A 280 -26.93 -18.71 -11.26
CA PRO A 280 -27.95 -19.71 -10.92
C PRO A 280 -28.49 -19.25 -9.59
N ALA A 281 -29.82 -19.12 -9.48
CA ALA A 281 -30.51 -18.56 -8.35
C ALA A 281 -29.93 -19.21 -7.08
N GLU A 282 -29.03 -18.51 -6.37
CA GLU A 282 -28.49 -18.97 -5.10
C GLU A 282 -29.71 -19.18 -4.22
N LYS A 283 -29.94 -20.42 -3.78
CA LYS A 283 -30.99 -20.72 -2.83
C LYS A 283 -30.82 -19.74 -1.69
N LYS A 284 -31.78 -18.82 -1.51
CA LYS A 284 -31.76 -17.85 -0.42
C LYS A 284 -31.57 -18.62 0.89
N VAL A 285 -30.41 -18.44 1.50
CA VAL A 285 -30.11 -19.07 2.79
C VAL A 285 -30.89 -18.31 3.86
N ASP A 286 -31.75 -19.02 4.57
CA ASP A 286 -32.52 -18.44 5.67
C ASP A 286 -31.65 -18.37 6.92
N LEU A 287 -30.94 -17.26 7.07
CA LEU A 287 -30.03 -17.00 8.20
C LEU A 287 -30.78 -16.95 9.54
N GLU A 288 -32.05 -16.49 9.53
CA GLU A 288 -32.87 -16.47 10.76
C GLU A 288 -33.19 -17.87 11.24
N LYS A 289 -33.51 -18.77 10.32
CA LYS A 289 -33.74 -20.19 10.63
C LYS A 289 -32.49 -20.84 11.21
N ILE A 290 -31.30 -20.55 10.59
CA ILE A 290 -30.03 -21.15 11.06
C ILE A 290 -29.67 -20.67 12.47
N LYS A 291 -29.72 -19.36 12.73
CA LYS A 291 -29.31 -18.79 14.03
C LYS A 291 -30.24 -19.20 15.16
N ASN A 292 -31.50 -19.50 14.87
CA ASN A 292 -32.49 -19.91 15.87
C ASN A 292 -32.50 -21.43 16.15
N GLN A 293 -31.77 -22.25 15.37
CA GLN A 293 -31.60 -23.66 15.65
C GLN A 293 -30.60 -23.86 16.79
N LYS A 294 -30.93 -24.75 17.74
CA LYS A 294 -30.08 -25.07 18.88
C LYS A 294 -29.53 -26.50 18.78
N GLY A 295 -28.33 -26.61 18.19
CA GLY A 295 -27.49 -27.81 18.27
C GLY A 295 -26.65 -27.81 19.56
N GLN A 296 -25.58 -28.60 19.59
CA GLN A 296 -24.73 -28.73 20.77
C GLN A 296 -24.00 -27.39 21.07
N VAL A 297 -23.47 -26.71 20.06
CA VAL A 297 -22.76 -25.40 20.23
C VAL A 297 -23.71 -24.36 20.84
N GLY A 298 -24.94 -24.27 20.36
CA GLY A 298 -25.92 -23.30 20.87
C GLY A 298 -26.50 -23.60 22.27
N LYS A 299 -26.22 -24.78 22.82
CA LYS A 299 -26.63 -25.20 24.18
C LYS A 299 -25.48 -25.13 25.18
N THR A 300 -24.27 -24.88 24.73
CA THR A 300 -23.05 -24.87 25.52
C THR A 300 -22.53 -23.42 25.64
N SER A 301 -21.92 -23.06 26.74
CA SER A 301 -21.31 -21.74 26.89
C SER A 301 -20.16 -21.57 25.88
N ILE A 302 -19.93 -20.34 25.41
CA ILE A 302 -18.87 -20.06 24.42
C ILE A 302 -17.50 -20.48 24.97
N GLU A 303 -17.27 -20.26 26.27
CA GLU A 303 -16.06 -20.65 26.97
C GLU A 303 -15.81 -22.16 26.90
N GLU A 304 -16.83 -22.94 27.15
CA GLU A 304 -16.76 -24.41 27.08
C GLU A 304 -16.56 -24.88 25.62
N VAL A 305 -17.23 -24.23 24.66
CA VAL A 305 -17.01 -24.51 23.23
C VAL A 305 -15.54 -24.24 22.83
N MET A 306 -14.95 -23.13 23.28
CA MET A 306 -13.58 -22.79 23.02
C MET A 306 -12.59 -23.79 23.66
N ILE A 307 -12.87 -24.27 24.86
CA ILE A 307 -12.09 -25.31 25.54
C ILE A 307 -12.20 -26.65 24.80
N ALA A 308 -13.38 -27.04 24.38
CA ALA A 308 -13.60 -28.28 23.65
C ALA A 308 -12.92 -28.26 22.29
N LEU A 309 -12.94 -27.11 21.58
CA LEU A 309 -12.32 -26.92 20.28
C LEU A 309 -10.83 -27.25 20.27
N ARG A 310 -10.11 -27.03 21.37
CA ARG A 310 -8.68 -27.37 21.50
C ARG A 310 -8.42 -28.87 21.46
N LYS A 311 -9.39 -29.67 21.83
CA LYS A 311 -9.29 -31.14 21.93
C LYS A 311 -9.89 -31.88 20.72
N VAL A 312 -10.83 -31.24 20.03
CA VAL A 312 -11.57 -31.85 18.90
C VAL A 312 -10.87 -31.53 17.60
N LYS A 313 -10.46 -32.59 16.87
CA LYS A 313 -9.95 -32.45 15.50
C LYS A 313 -11.12 -32.34 14.52
N GLY A 314 -11.08 -31.33 13.65
CA GLY A 314 -12.06 -31.14 12.58
C GLY A 314 -11.62 -31.78 11.26
N ASP A 315 -12.59 -32.14 10.43
CA ASP A 315 -12.40 -32.55 9.05
C ASP A 315 -12.64 -31.33 8.13
N PRO A 316 -11.61 -30.78 7.47
CA PRO A 316 -11.76 -29.58 6.62
C PRO A 316 -12.61 -29.84 5.37
N THR A 317 -12.76 -31.09 4.89
CA THR A 317 -13.64 -31.41 3.78
C THR A 317 -15.10 -31.26 4.18
N LYS A 318 -15.45 -31.79 5.36
CA LYS A 318 -16.77 -31.53 5.97
C LYS A 318 -16.96 -30.05 6.28
N GLY A 319 -15.89 -29.36 6.71
CA GLY A 319 -15.90 -27.94 7.01
C GLY A 319 -16.31 -27.09 5.80
N LYS A 320 -15.86 -27.41 4.59
CA LYS A 320 -16.27 -26.73 3.35
C LYS A 320 -17.79 -26.87 3.09
N ALA A 321 -18.32 -28.07 3.30
CA ALA A 321 -19.77 -28.29 3.17
C ALA A 321 -20.57 -27.51 4.24
N LEU A 322 -20.04 -27.44 5.48
CA LEU A 322 -20.63 -26.67 6.56
C LEU A 322 -20.57 -25.16 6.33
N PHE A 323 -19.49 -24.63 5.74
CA PHE A 323 -19.38 -23.23 5.34
C PHE A 323 -20.54 -22.83 4.42
N ASN A 324 -20.90 -23.69 3.49
CA ASN A 324 -22.05 -23.46 2.61
C ASN A 324 -23.39 -23.68 3.35
N LYS A 325 -23.52 -24.76 4.11
CA LYS A 325 -24.75 -25.10 4.85
C LYS A 325 -25.14 -24.02 5.87
N GLN A 326 -24.16 -23.44 6.57
CA GLN A 326 -24.37 -22.36 7.57
C GLN A 326 -24.55 -20.98 6.92
N GLY A 327 -24.53 -20.87 5.58
CA GLY A 327 -24.75 -19.62 4.88
C GLY A 327 -23.56 -18.65 4.88
N CYS A 328 -22.38 -19.07 5.30
CA CYS A 328 -21.19 -18.22 5.34
C CYS A 328 -20.85 -17.66 3.96
N HIS A 329 -21.04 -18.46 2.90
CA HIS A 329 -20.78 -18.08 1.50
C HIS A 329 -21.71 -16.96 1.00
N ALA A 330 -22.83 -16.68 1.65
CA ALA A 330 -23.70 -15.58 1.28
C ALA A 330 -23.02 -14.21 1.48
N CYS A 331 -22.11 -14.10 2.48
CA CYS A 331 -21.40 -12.87 2.83
C CYS A 331 -19.90 -12.97 2.60
N HIS A 332 -19.31 -14.17 2.60
CA HIS A 332 -17.87 -14.36 2.51
C HIS A 332 -17.48 -15.09 1.24
N SER A 333 -16.52 -14.53 0.51
CA SER A 333 -15.87 -15.19 -0.62
C SER A 333 -14.59 -15.92 -0.19
N ILE A 334 -14.28 -17.02 -0.88
CA ILE A 334 -13.06 -17.82 -0.66
C ILE A 334 -12.16 -17.74 -1.90
N ASN A 335 -12.74 -17.69 -3.10
CA ASN A 335 -11.98 -17.64 -4.33
C ASN A 335 -11.66 -16.20 -4.72
N LYS A 336 -10.43 -15.99 -5.22
CA LYS A 336 -10.03 -14.69 -5.78
C LYS A 336 -10.92 -14.36 -7.00
N GLY A 337 -11.35 -13.09 -7.07
CA GLY A 337 -12.19 -12.61 -8.19
C GLY A 337 -13.70 -12.67 -7.93
N GLU A 338 -14.14 -13.26 -6.83
CA GLU A 338 -15.55 -13.14 -6.41
C GLU A 338 -15.85 -11.71 -5.90
N ALA A 339 -17.08 -11.25 -6.13
CA ALA A 339 -17.49 -9.94 -5.62
C ALA A 339 -17.38 -9.88 -4.09
N MET A 340 -16.81 -8.79 -3.57
CA MET A 340 -16.67 -8.59 -2.12
C MET A 340 -18.05 -8.37 -1.49
N LYS A 341 -18.54 -9.35 -0.75
CA LYS A 341 -19.81 -9.30 -0.01
C LYS A 341 -19.58 -9.10 1.51
N GLY A 342 -18.36 -9.39 1.99
CA GLY A 342 -17.87 -9.30 3.35
C GLY A 342 -16.37 -9.52 3.37
N PRO A 343 -15.74 -9.71 4.55
CA PRO A 343 -14.32 -10.05 4.62
C PRO A 343 -13.99 -11.30 3.79
N PHE A 344 -12.91 -11.22 3.00
CA PHE A 344 -12.42 -12.34 2.19
C PHE A 344 -11.83 -13.43 3.09
N MET A 345 -12.30 -14.67 2.94
CA MET A 345 -11.88 -15.80 3.76
C MET A 345 -10.77 -16.66 3.15
N GLY A 346 -10.42 -16.45 1.88
CA GLY A 346 -9.44 -17.29 1.17
C GLY A 346 -7.99 -17.22 1.70
N GLN A 347 -7.73 -16.38 2.69
CA GLN A 347 -6.42 -16.25 3.35
C GLN A 347 -6.54 -16.17 4.88
N ILE A 348 -7.71 -16.44 5.43
CA ILE A 348 -7.98 -16.21 6.85
C ILE A 348 -7.10 -17.06 7.78
N GLY A 349 -6.75 -18.27 7.39
CA GLY A 349 -5.86 -19.15 8.16
C GLY A 349 -4.37 -18.74 8.11
N GLY A 350 -4.01 -17.78 7.27
CA GLY A 350 -2.69 -17.12 7.31
C GLY A 350 -2.67 -15.89 8.22
N ILE A 351 -3.85 -15.37 8.58
CA ILE A 351 -4.03 -14.11 9.33
C ILE A 351 -4.44 -14.38 10.78
N MET A 352 -5.30 -15.39 11.00
CA MET A 352 -5.87 -15.74 12.30
C MET A 352 -5.57 -17.20 12.64
N ASN A 353 -5.29 -17.46 13.92
CA ASN A 353 -5.19 -18.80 14.44
C ASN A 353 -6.58 -19.42 14.69
N ARG A 354 -6.59 -20.71 15.05
CA ARG A 354 -7.79 -21.51 15.29
C ARG A 354 -8.77 -20.86 16.28
N GLU A 355 -8.25 -20.39 17.40
CA GLU A 355 -9.04 -19.76 18.45
C GLU A 355 -9.63 -18.42 17.98
N GLN A 356 -8.87 -17.61 17.29
CA GLN A 356 -9.33 -16.32 16.76
C GLN A 356 -10.42 -16.50 15.70
N ILE A 357 -10.30 -17.50 14.82
CA ILE A 357 -11.33 -17.84 13.84
C ILE A 357 -12.63 -18.28 14.57
N ALA A 358 -12.51 -19.16 15.55
CA ALA A 358 -13.64 -19.63 16.31
C ALA A 358 -14.34 -18.50 17.08
N GLU A 359 -13.56 -17.66 17.76
CA GLU A 359 -14.10 -16.52 18.50
C GLU A 359 -14.84 -15.54 17.58
N SER A 360 -14.28 -15.25 16.39
CA SER A 360 -14.95 -14.38 15.42
C SER A 360 -16.30 -14.92 14.94
N ILE A 361 -16.48 -16.24 14.88
CA ILE A 361 -17.76 -16.87 14.53
C ILE A 361 -18.73 -16.84 15.71
N LEU A 362 -18.26 -17.11 16.93
CA LEU A 362 -19.08 -17.19 18.14
C LEU A 362 -19.43 -15.82 18.71
N ARG A 363 -18.51 -14.84 18.57
CA ARG A 363 -18.63 -13.47 19.09
C ARG A 363 -18.35 -12.43 17.99
N PRO A 364 -19.19 -12.32 16.96
CA PRO A 364 -18.92 -11.46 15.80
C PRO A 364 -18.85 -9.97 16.13
N ASN A 365 -19.29 -9.56 17.31
CA ASN A 365 -19.22 -8.18 17.80
C ASN A 365 -17.96 -7.90 18.65
N ALA A 366 -17.21 -8.93 19.07
CA ALA A 366 -16.03 -8.74 19.93
C ALA A 366 -14.89 -8.03 19.21
N SER A 367 -14.71 -8.30 17.92
CA SER A 367 -13.74 -7.66 17.08
C SER A 367 -14.27 -7.58 15.65
N ILE A 368 -14.52 -6.37 15.15
CA ILE A 368 -14.99 -6.14 13.78
C ILE A 368 -13.78 -5.78 12.95
N SER A 369 -13.54 -6.53 11.87
CA SER A 369 -12.45 -6.24 10.94
C SER A 369 -12.56 -4.83 10.37
N GLN A 370 -11.45 -4.13 10.31
CA GLN A 370 -11.40 -2.76 9.79
C GLN A 370 -12.00 -2.68 8.37
N GLY A 371 -12.86 -1.68 8.15
CA GLY A 371 -13.58 -1.49 6.88
C GLY A 371 -14.87 -2.27 6.76
N PHE A 372 -15.24 -3.09 7.78
CA PHE A 372 -16.52 -3.82 7.83
C PHE A 372 -17.41 -3.38 8.99
N SER A 373 -17.11 -2.22 9.59
CA SER A 373 -18.01 -1.59 10.54
C SER A 373 -19.38 -1.35 9.89
N THR A 374 -20.45 -1.66 10.62
CA THR A 374 -21.80 -1.39 10.16
C THR A 374 -22.04 0.12 10.21
N VAL A 375 -22.52 0.69 9.13
CA VAL A 375 -22.87 2.12 9.03
C VAL A 375 -24.35 2.26 8.72
N LEU A 376 -25.03 3.12 9.47
CA LEU A 376 -26.38 3.58 9.16
C LEU A 376 -26.29 4.96 8.51
N VAL A 377 -26.77 5.07 7.29
CA VAL A 377 -26.86 6.34 6.55
C VAL A 377 -28.32 6.72 6.39
N THR A 378 -28.68 7.91 6.85
CA THR A 378 -29.99 8.51 6.60
C THR A 378 -29.82 9.60 5.55
N THR A 379 -30.63 9.56 4.51
CA THR A 379 -30.63 10.55 3.44
C THR A 379 -31.59 11.70 3.73
N LYS A 380 -31.43 12.84 3.04
CA LYS A 380 -32.31 14.02 3.18
C LYS A 380 -33.75 13.72 2.81
N ASP A 381 -33.99 12.75 1.92
CA ASP A 381 -35.30 12.20 1.58
C ASP A 381 -35.79 11.14 2.58
N LYS A 382 -35.18 11.10 3.79
CA LYS A 382 -35.56 10.25 4.92
C LYS A 382 -35.49 8.74 4.69
N LYS A 383 -34.69 8.28 3.70
CA LYS A 383 -34.41 6.86 3.52
C LYS A 383 -33.24 6.44 4.40
N ASN A 384 -33.32 5.21 4.92
CA ASN A 384 -32.26 4.63 5.74
C ASN A 384 -31.59 3.49 4.99
N PHE A 385 -30.26 3.53 4.95
CA PHE A 385 -29.42 2.50 4.37
C PHE A 385 -28.46 2.01 5.43
N MET A 386 -28.46 0.71 5.69
CA MET A 386 -27.57 0.08 6.65
C MET A 386 -26.71 -0.96 5.96
N GLY A 387 -25.40 -0.88 6.15
CA GLY A 387 -24.45 -1.76 5.52
C GLY A 387 -23.02 -1.43 5.90
N PHE A 388 -22.06 -2.09 5.26
CA PHE A 388 -20.66 -1.67 5.32
C PHE A 388 -20.27 -0.91 4.06
N VAL A 389 -19.33 0.02 4.20
CA VAL A 389 -18.86 0.85 3.09
C VAL A 389 -17.92 0.02 2.22
N THR A 390 -18.31 -0.22 0.97
CA THR A 390 -17.47 -0.88 -0.03
C THR A 390 -16.65 0.09 -0.86
N GLN A 391 -17.19 1.29 -1.04
CA GLN A 391 -16.50 2.37 -1.76
C GLN A 391 -16.96 3.72 -1.20
N GLU A 392 -16.04 4.64 -1.05
CA GLU A 392 -16.32 6.01 -0.66
C GLU A 392 -15.49 6.96 -1.51
N THR A 393 -16.18 7.86 -2.22
CA THR A 393 -15.58 8.89 -3.06
C THR A 393 -15.91 10.29 -2.49
N ALA A 394 -15.39 11.34 -3.09
CA ALA A 394 -15.75 12.71 -2.69
C ALA A 394 -17.26 12.97 -2.81
N SER A 395 -17.93 12.41 -3.81
CA SER A 395 -19.32 12.65 -4.13
C SER A 395 -20.27 11.50 -3.79
N LYS A 396 -19.79 10.28 -3.67
CA LYS A 396 -20.61 9.06 -3.51
C LYS A 396 -20.16 8.21 -2.33
N LEU A 397 -21.11 7.54 -1.72
CA LEU A 397 -20.93 6.51 -0.72
C LEU A 397 -21.63 5.25 -1.20
N VAL A 398 -20.89 4.15 -1.31
CA VAL A 398 -21.43 2.85 -1.73
C VAL A 398 -21.50 1.95 -0.52
N LEU A 399 -22.70 1.57 -0.15
CA LEU A 399 -23.00 0.64 0.95
C LEU A 399 -23.45 -0.70 0.39
N ARG A 400 -22.95 -1.76 0.97
CA ARG A 400 -23.48 -3.10 0.76
C ARG A 400 -24.23 -3.55 2.01
N ASP A 401 -25.50 -3.93 1.84
CA ASP A 401 -26.33 -4.43 2.93
C ASP A 401 -26.11 -5.94 3.18
N ILE A 402 -26.77 -6.46 4.22
CA ILE A 402 -26.66 -7.88 4.59
C ILE A 402 -27.23 -8.83 3.52
N ALA A 403 -28.13 -8.36 2.68
CA ALA A 403 -28.71 -9.14 1.57
C ALA A 403 -27.79 -9.13 0.33
N GLY A 404 -26.67 -8.37 0.39
CA GLY A 404 -25.71 -8.24 -0.70
C GLY A 404 -26.09 -7.14 -1.70
N ASN A 405 -27.16 -6.36 -1.47
CA ASN A 405 -27.53 -5.26 -2.34
C ASN A 405 -26.53 -4.13 -2.23
N VAL A 406 -26.21 -3.52 -3.36
CA VAL A 406 -25.32 -2.36 -3.45
C VAL A 406 -26.13 -1.10 -3.54
N ASN A 407 -25.99 -0.21 -2.56
CA ASN A 407 -26.68 1.06 -2.49
C ASN A 407 -25.70 2.20 -2.71
N THR A 408 -25.78 2.88 -3.83
CA THR A 408 -24.98 4.07 -4.12
C THR A 408 -25.72 5.33 -3.68
N ILE A 409 -25.15 6.07 -2.75
CA ILE A 409 -25.74 7.28 -2.15
C ILE A 409 -24.86 8.47 -2.49
N ASN A 410 -25.45 9.51 -3.08
CA ASN A 410 -24.73 10.77 -3.26
C ASN A 410 -24.49 11.43 -1.90
N LYS A 411 -23.27 11.82 -1.60
CA LYS A 411 -22.93 12.46 -0.32
C LYS A 411 -23.68 13.76 -0.08
N SER A 412 -24.01 14.49 -1.15
CA SER A 412 -24.87 15.68 -1.07
C SER A 412 -26.29 15.38 -0.54
N ASN A 413 -26.75 14.13 -0.66
CA ASN A 413 -28.05 13.68 -0.14
C ASN A 413 -27.96 13.06 1.25
N VAL A 414 -26.78 12.88 1.82
CA VAL A 414 -26.61 12.35 3.18
C VAL A 414 -27.05 13.40 4.20
N ALA A 415 -28.01 13.05 5.04
CA ALA A 415 -28.44 13.86 6.19
C ALA A 415 -27.66 13.48 7.46
N SER A 416 -27.43 12.18 7.69
CA SER A 416 -26.62 11.70 8.81
C SER A 416 -25.96 10.39 8.48
N ARG A 417 -24.80 10.14 9.11
CA ARG A 417 -24.06 8.88 9.09
C ARG A 417 -23.68 8.51 10.51
N LYS A 418 -23.98 7.28 10.89
CA LYS A 418 -23.66 6.76 12.23
C LYS A 418 -23.00 5.39 12.10
N GLU A 419 -21.86 5.23 12.72
CA GLU A 419 -21.26 3.90 12.89
C GLU A 419 -21.98 3.15 14.01
N MET A 420 -22.28 1.87 13.75
CA MET A 420 -22.98 1.00 14.68
C MET A 420 -21.95 0.11 15.36
N PRO A 421 -22.10 -0.16 16.68
CA PRO A 421 -21.16 -1.01 17.41
C PRO A 421 -21.34 -2.50 17.11
N THR A 422 -22.24 -2.85 16.19
CA THR A 422 -22.61 -4.23 15.86
C THR A 422 -22.07 -4.64 14.50
N SER A 423 -21.56 -5.86 14.41
CA SER A 423 -21.18 -6.50 13.16
C SER A 423 -22.42 -6.82 12.31
N MET A 424 -22.28 -6.77 10.99
CA MET A 424 -23.29 -7.32 10.08
C MET A 424 -23.30 -8.85 10.06
N MET A 425 -22.26 -9.50 10.56
CA MET A 425 -22.26 -10.96 10.75
C MET A 425 -23.20 -11.31 11.91
N PRO A 426 -24.27 -12.07 11.67
CA PRO A 426 -25.20 -12.44 12.74
C PRO A 426 -24.52 -13.33 13.78
N ALA A 427 -24.80 -13.09 15.06
CA ALA A 427 -24.43 -14.03 16.10
C ALA A 427 -25.26 -15.33 15.98
N GLY A 428 -24.70 -16.45 16.45
CA GLY A 428 -25.40 -17.72 16.53
C GLY A 428 -25.40 -18.57 15.25
N LEU A 429 -24.67 -18.20 14.21
CA LEU A 429 -24.57 -19.01 12.99
C LEU A 429 -24.02 -20.42 13.22
N ALA A 430 -23.24 -20.63 14.28
CA ALA A 430 -22.74 -21.96 14.68
C ALA A 430 -23.67 -22.72 15.64
N ASN A 431 -24.75 -22.12 16.10
CA ASN A 431 -25.59 -22.70 17.16
C ASN A 431 -26.18 -24.09 16.85
N SER A 432 -26.45 -24.36 15.57
CA SER A 432 -27.01 -25.63 15.11
C SER A 432 -25.99 -26.76 15.02
N LEU A 433 -24.69 -26.47 15.16
CA LEU A 433 -23.61 -27.42 14.93
C LEU A 433 -23.34 -28.30 16.19
N THR A 434 -22.80 -29.50 15.94
CA THR A 434 -22.11 -30.28 16.98
C THR A 434 -20.71 -29.72 17.19
N MET A 435 -19.98 -30.14 18.21
CA MET A 435 -18.60 -29.72 18.46
C MET A 435 -17.68 -30.18 17.34
N GLU A 436 -17.87 -31.38 16.79
CA GLU A 436 -17.10 -31.93 15.68
C GLU A 436 -17.38 -31.17 14.39
N GLU A 437 -18.63 -30.78 14.12
CA GLU A 437 -19.02 -29.98 13.00
C GLU A 437 -18.40 -28.57 13.10
N PHE A 438 -18.47 -27.95 14.25
CA PHE A 438 -17.84 -26.63 14.47
C PHE A 438 -16.32 -26.70 14.32
N ALA A 439 -15.67 -27.71 14.91
CA ALA A 439 -14.25 -27.96 14.72
C ALA A 439 -13.87 -28.17 13.24
N SER A 440 -14.74 -28.84 12.46
CA SER A 440 -14.55 -29.07 11.03
C SER A 440 -14.65 -27.77 10.23
N LEU A 441 -15.63 -26.91 10.55
CA LEU A 441 -15.77 -25.58 9.94
C LEU A 441 -14.53 -24.72 10.20
N VAL A 442 -14.06 -24.67 11.46
CA VAL A 442 -12.84 -23.93 11.81
C VAL A 442 -11.62 -24.50 11.11
N SER A 443 -11.47 -25.84 11.04
CA SER A 443 -10.35 -26.49 10.35
C SER A 443 -10.33 -26.22 8.85
N PHE A 444 -11.49 -26.04 8.22
CA PHE A 444 -11.58 -25.62 6.83
C PHE A 444 -11.04 -24.18 6.66
N LEU A 445 -11.45 -23.25 7.52
CA LEU A 445 -11.01 -21.86 7.47
C LEU A 445 -9.52 -21.71 7.77
N GLU A 446 -8.96 -22.49 8.72
CA GLU A 446 -7.52 -22.52 9.01
C GLU A 446 -6.65 -22.89 7.80
N ARG A 447 -7.19 -23.67 6.86
CA ARG A 447 -6.48 -24.08 5.64
C ARG A 447 -6.54 -23.08 4.51
N GLN A 448 -7.32 -22.02 4.64
CA GLN A 448 -7.38 -20.93 3.68
C GLN A 448 -6.15 -20.02 3.90
N LYS A 449 -5.10 -20.22 3.06
CA LYS A 449 -3.81 -19.52 3.16
C LYS A 449 -3.41 -18.91 1.82
#